data_350d4ed4d4c1d600cbe17278fce83522
#
_entry.id   350d4ed4d4c1d600cbe17278fce83522
#
_cell.length_a   1.000
_cell.length_b   1.000
_cell.length_c   1.000
_cell.angle_alpha   90.00
_cell.angle_beta   90.00
_cell.angle_gamma   90.00
#
_symmetry.space_group_name_H-M   'P 1'
#
loop_
_entity.id
_entity.type
_entity.pdbx_description
1 polymer ?
#
loop_
_entity_poly.entity_id
_entity_poly.type
_entity_poly.pdbx_seq_one_letter_code
_entity_poly.pdbx_strand_id
1 'polypeptide(L)'
;MSSYDLAEVWVKFLEKFHESTSENVYNAWIKPLIPLEITDTYLKVGAKNNFTKKWLEETYTTVIEGMLASITGTNLQFKIENLDLKTEELPINSAETTPVQTENRSLLPEAVLPPVKNSFTQQDLFEDDIQSNLNPKYIFETFVIGNSNRFAYAAAQAVASNPAKAYNPLFIYGGVGLGKTHLMHAIGNQIKMNDSKMKILYISSEKFTNEIINSIQNKNTDAFRKKYRNIDCLIIDDIQFLKNKEMTQEEFFHTFNTLYEANKQIIISSDRLPREIETLEDRLRSRFESGLLADIQSPDLETRIAILRKKAESENISIPHDVISLVASSIDTNIREIEGAYTKIVAYASLMGSPITDRKSTRLNSSHRLESRMPSSA
;
A
#
# COMPACT_ATOMS: atom_id res chain seq x y z
N MET A 1 17.67 -26.39 29.30
CA MET A 1 16.22 -26.46 29.07
C MET A 1 15.67 -25.16 29.63
N SER A 2 14.94 -24.35 28.85
CA SER A 2 14.40 -23.10 29.36
C SER A 2 13.38 -23.41 30.46
N SER A 3 13.36 -22.59 31.51
CA SER A 3 12.39 -22.72 32.61
C SER A 3 10.98 -22.22 32.22
N TYR A 4 10.82 -21.74 30.98
CA TYR A 4 9.59 -21.10 30.48
C TYR A 4 8.95 -21.92 29.36
N ASP A 5 7.62 -22.05 29.42
CA ASP A 5 6.82 -22.57 28.29
C ASP A 5 6.56 -21.43 27.30
N LEU A 6 7.04 -21.61 26.07
CA LEU A 6 6.90 -20.62 24.98
C LEU A 6 5.45 -20.24 24.73
N ALA A 7 4.55 -21.25 24.71
CA ALA A 7 3.13 -21.02 24.42
C ALA A 7 2.44 -20.24 25.54
N GLU A 8 2.72 -20.56 26.80
CA GLU A 8 2.14 -19.87 27.96
C GLU A 8 2.60 -18.41 28.04
N VAL A 9 3.90 -18.17 27.88
CA VAL A 9 4.46 -16.80 27.91
C VAL A 9 3.93 -15.98 26.76
N TRP A 10 3.82 -16.58 25.56
CA TRP A 10 3.33 -15.88 24.35
C TRP A 10 1.86 -15.47 24.49
N VAL A 11 0.98 -16.34 24.99
CA VAL A 11 -0.43 -16.01 25.21
C VAL A 11 -0.58 -14.86 26.21
N LYS A 12 0.09 -14.92 27.36
CA LYS A 12 0.09 -13.86 28.37
C LYS A 12 0.64 -12.53 27.84
N PHE A 13 1.66 -12.59 26.98
CA PHE A 13 2.21 -11.43 26.32
C PHE A 13 1.21 -10.79 25.35
N LEU A 14 0.53 -11.58 24.52
CA LEU A 14 -0.48 -11.09 23.59
C LEU A 14 -1.66 -10.43 24.31
N GLU A 15 -2.17 -11.04 25.38
CA GLU A 15 -3.25 -10.48 26.20
C GLU A 15 -2.84 -9.13 26.80
N LYS A 16 -1.67 -9.08 27.45
CA LYS A 16 -1.18 -7.87 28.10
C LYS A 16 -0.86 -6.75 27.12
N PHE A 17 -0.34 -7.09 25.94
CA PHE A 17 -0.08 -6.11 24.88
C PHE A 17 -1.39 -5.57 24.29
N HIS A 18 -2.39 -6.43 24.10
CA HIS A 18 -3.72 -6.05 23.62
C HIS A 18 -4.42 -5.08 24.58
N GLU A 19 -4.30 -5.30 25.90
CA GLU A 19 -4.86 -4.40 26.93
C GLU A 19 -4.18 -3.03 26.98
N SER A 20 -2.89 -2.97 26.64
CA SER A 20 -2.07 -1.75 26.75
C SER A 20 -1.97 -0.93 25.48
N THR A 21 -2.50 -1.46 24.35
CA THR A 21 -2.30 -0.86 23.02
C THR A 21 -3.61 -0.83 22.24
N SER A 22 -3.73 0.08 21.26
CA SER A 22 -4.92 0.13 20.41
C SER A 22 -5.06 -1.12 19.56
N GLU A 23 -6.30 -1.54 19.31
CA GLU A 23 -6.65 -2.72 18.52
C GLU A 23 -6.01 -2.73 17.14
N ASN A 24 -5.86 -1.55 16.52
CA ASN A 24 -5.22 -1.39 15.22
C ASN A 24 -3.72 -1.74 15.24
N VAL A 25 -3.01 -1.31 16.28
CA VAL A 25 -1.57 -1.61 16.45
C VAL A 25 -1.39 -3.08 16.77
N TYR A 26 -2.20 -3.64 17.66
CA TYR A 26 -2.17 -5.06 17.98
C TYR A 26 -2.40 -5.94 16.75
N ASN A 27 -3.49 -5.71 15.99
CA ASN A 27 -3.83 -6.50 14.81
C ASN A 27 -2.82 -6.34 13.65
N ALA A 28 -2.24 -5.15 13.47
CA ALA A 28 -1.31 -4.88 12.38
C ALA A 28 0.11 -5.40 12.63
N TRP A 29 0.60 -5.36 13.87
CA TRP A 29 2.02 -5.52 14.14
C TRP A 29 2.37 -6.70 15.05
N ILE A 30 1.52 -7.00 16.05
CA ILE A 30 1.83 -8.01 17.07
C ILE A 30 1.17 -9.35 16.74
N LYS A 31 -0.11 -9.34 16.40
CA LYS A 31 -0.86 -10.56 16.06
C LYS A 31 -0.26 -11.38 14.91
N PRO A 32 0.37 -10.77 13.88
CA PRO A 32 1.01 -11.52 12.79
C PRO A 32 2.37 -12.14 13.14
N LEU A 33 2.93 -11.85 14.32
CA LEU A 33 4.21 -12.41 14.77
C LEU A 33 4.06 -13.88 15.13
N ILE A 34 5.11 -14.65 14.87
CA ILE A 34 5.16 -16.07 15.18
C ILE A 34 6.22 -16.30 16.26
N PRO A 35 5.87 -16.84 17.44
CA PRO A 35 6.86 -17.15 18.47
C PRO A 35 7.73 -18.33 17.97
N LEU A 36 9.05 -18.17 18.01
CA LEU A 36 10.00 -19.16 17.52
C LEU A 36 10.70 -19.89 18.66
N GLU A 37 11.22 -19.17 19.62
CA GLU A 37 12.04 -19.71 20.69
C GLU A 37 12.00 -18.82 21.93
N ILE A 38 12.01 -19.43 23.12
CA ILE A 38 12.24 -18.74 24.39
C ILE A 38 13.37 -19.39 25.14
N THR A 39 14.27 -18.58 25.69
CA THR A 39 15.38 -19.01 26.54
C THR A 39 15.36 -18.20 27.85
N ASP A 40 16.26 -18.50 28.75
CA ASP A 40 16.36 -17.75 30.02
C ASP A 40 16.90 -16.31 29.79
N THR A 41 17.31 -15.94 28.56
CA THR A 41 17.91 -14.65 28.22
C THR A 41 17.15 -13.87 27.16
N TYR A 42 16.40 -14.52 26.28
CA TYR A 42 15.67 -13.84 25.20
C TYR A 42 14.39 -14.59 24.77
N LEU A 43 13.45 -13.81 24.24
CA LEU A 43 12.32 -14.30 23.43
C LEU A 43 12.57 -13.96 21.96
N LYS A 44 12.54 -14.95 21.09
CA LYS A 44 12.72 -14.83 19.65
C LYS A 44 11.40 -15.02 18.93
N VAL A 45 11.04 -14.05 18.06
CA VAL A 45 9.83 -14.08 17.23
C VAL A 45 10.14 -13.92 15.76
N GLY A 46 9.30 -14.47 14.90
CA GLY A 46 9.38 -14.32 13.46
C GLY A 46 8.44 -13.24 12.95
N ALA A 47 8.95 -12.33 12.12
CA ALA A 47 8.16 -11.35 11.36
C ALA A 47 8.11 -11.75 9.88
N LYS A 48 6.95 -11.52 9.23
CA LYS A 48 6.75 -11.88 7.80
C LYS A 48 7.49 -10.97 6.82
N ASN A 49 7.95 -9.80 7.25
CA ASN A 49 8.69 -8.88 6.39
C ASN A 49 9.67 -8.03 7.20
N ASN A 50 10.67 -7.50 6.49
CA ASN A 50 11.76 -6.71 7.09
C ASN A 50 11.29 -5.35 7.66
N PHE A 51 10.20 -4.80 7.13
CA PHE A 51 9.64 -3.54 7.62
C PHE A 51 9.04 -3.71 9.02
N THR A 52 8.24 -4.76 9.25
CA THR A 52 7.69 -5.10 10.58
C THR A 52 8.80 -5.33 11.59
N LYS A 53 9.88 -6.04 11.21
CA LYS A 53 11.04 -6.26 12.05
C LYS A 53 11.66 -4.93 12.49
N LYS A 54 12.07 -4.09 11.52
CA LYS A 54 12.75 -2.82 11.80
C LYS A 54 11.90 -1.86 12.62
N TRP A 55 10.62 -1.75 12.30
CA TRP A 55 9.70 -0.87 13.01
C TRP A 55 9.50 -1.29 14.47
N LEU A 56 9.34 -2.60 14.75
CA LEU A 56 9.20 -3.11 16.12
C LEU A 56 10.50 -2.94 16.92
N GLU A 57 11.66 -3.19 16.28
CA GLU A 57 12.98 -2.97 16.91
C GLU A 57 13.19 -1.51 17.32
N GLU A 58 12.79 -0.56 16.48
CA GLU A 58 12.98 0.88 16.73
C GLU A 58 11.95 1.46 17.71
N THR A 59 10.70 0.95 17.69
CA THR A 59 9.59 1.62 18.39
C THR A 59 9.14 0.92 19.67
N TYR A 60 9.15 -0.41 19.70
CA TYR A 60 8.50 -1.17 20.77
C TYR A 60 9.41 -2.09 21.59
N THR A 61 10.68 -2.24 21.26
CA THR A 61 11.61 -3.15 21.97
C THR A 61 11.59 -2.93 23.49
N THR A 62 11.75 -1.70 23.94
CA THR A 62 11.78 -1.37 25.39
C THR A 62 10.44 -1.68 26.08
N VAL A 63 9.33 -1.42 25.40
CA VAL A 63 7.99 -1.69 25.95
C VAL A 63 7.74 -3.19 26.05
N ILE A 64 8.10 -3.95 25.02
CA ILE A 64 7.96 -5.40 24.95
C ILE A 64 8.82 -6.08 26.01
N GLU A 65 10.09 -5.67 26.15
CA GLU A 65 11.00 -6.20 27.17
C GLU A 65 10.49 -5.92 28.59
N GLY A 66 9.93 -4.72 28.83
CA GLY A 66 9.29 -4.39 30.11
C GLY A 66 8.06 -5.26 30.43
N MET A 67 7.25 -5.58 29.41
CA MET A 67 6.12 -6.49 29.55
C MET A 67 6.57 -7.93 29.79
N LEU A 68 7.57 -8.40 29.07
CA LEU A 68 8.15 -9.73 29.28
C LEU A 68 8.72 -9.87 30.69
N ALA A 69 9.45 -8.87 31.17
CA ALA A 69 9.97 -8.84 32.53
C ALA A 69 8.84 -8.96 33.57
N SER A 70 7.71 -8.32 33.33
CA SER A 70 6.56 -8.40 34.25
C SER A 70 5.79 -9.74 34.22
N ILE A 71 5.96 -10.52 33.14
CA ILE A 71 5.33 -11.85 32.97
C ILE A 71 6.24 -12.95 33.49
N THR A 72 7.54 -12.85 33.21
CA THR A 72 8.52 -13.91 33.50
C THR A 72 9.29 -13.69 34.80
N GLY A 73 9.26 -12.46 35.32
CA GLY A 73 10.09 -12.06 36.51
C GLY A 73 11.58 -11.86 36.18
N THR A 74 11.98 -11.99 34.89
CA THR A 74 13.37 -11.84 34.41
C THR A 74 13.44 -10.91 33.23
N ASN A 75 14.55 -10.21 33.04
CA ASN A 75 14.78 -9.31 31.90
C ASN A 75 15.15 -10.14 30.67
N LEU A 76 14.15 -10.50 29.87
CA LEU A 76 14.36 -11.18 28.59
C LEU A 76 14.54 -10.15 27.47
N GLN A 77 15.58 -10.34 26.65
CA GLN A 77 15.75 -9.55 25.41
C GLN A 77 14.72 -9.96 24.36
N PHE A 78 14.19 -8.97 23.64
CA PHE A 78 13.29 -9.23 22.53
C PHE A 78 14.07 -9.28 21.20
N LYS A 79 14.00 -10.41 20.47
CA LYS A 79 14.70 -10.63 19.21
C LYS A 79 13.72 -10.95 18.10
N ILE A 80 13.86 -10.29 16.95
CA ILE A 80 12.98 -10.51 15.79
C ILE A 80 13.79 -11.05 14.61
N GLU A 81 13.33 -12.13 14.02
CA GLU A 81 13.90 -12.73 12.81
C GLU A 81 12.95 -12.57 11.62
N ASN A 82 13.50 -12.40 10.41
CA ASN A 82 12.69 -12.35 9.20
C ASN A 82 12.43 -13.77 8.67
N LEU A 83 11.17 -14.14 8.45
CA LEU A 83 10.79 -15.48 7.99
C LEU A 83 10.89 -15.66 6.47
N ASP A 84 11.11 -14.59 5.68
CA ASP A 84 11.15 -14.66 4.21
C ASP A 84 12.43 -15.28 3.62
N LEU A 85 13.35 -15.85 4.43
CA LEU A 85 14.64 -16.36 3.97
C LEU A 85 14.98 -17.77 4.48
N LYS A 86 14.02 -18.73 4.49
CA LYS A 86 14.36 -20.14 4.60
C LYS A 86 13.43 -21.01 3.78
N THR A 87 13.71 -21.12 2.50
CA THR A 87 13.42 -22.36 1.77
C THR A 87 14.56 -23.31 2.12
N GLU A 88 14.37 -24.17 3.10
CA GLU A 88 15.27 -25.26 3.36
C GLU A 88 15.16 -26.26 2.22
N GLU A 89 16.25 -26.43 1.48
CA GLU A 89 16.48 -27.57 0.62
C GLU A 89 16.46 -28.85 1.49
N LEU A 90 15.43 -29.66 1.33
CA LEU A 90 15.43 -31.04 1.83
C LEU A 90 16.29 -31.88 0.89
N PRO A 91 17.27 -32.65 1.39
CA PRO A 91 18.10 -33.51 0.56
C PRO A 91 17.26 -34.67 0.00
N ILE A 92 17.24 -34.77 -1.32
CA ILE A 92 16.68 -35.93 -2.03
C ILE A 92 17.65 -37.08 -1.80
N ASN A 93 17.29 -38.02 -0.94
CA ASN A 93 17.91 -39.32 -0.89
C ASN A 93 17.20 -40.26 -1.86
N SER A 94 17.92 -40.62 -2.89
CA SER A 94 17.62 -41.71 -3.82
C SER A 94 17.77 -43.03 -3.11
N ALA A 95 16.70 -43.84 -3.05
CA ALA A 95 16.78 -45.26 -2.84
C ALA A 95 15.60 -45.96 -3.52
N GLU A 96 15.95 -46.61 -4.62
CA GLU A 96 15.59 -47.93 -5.08
C GLU A 96 14.15 -48.45 -5.01
N THR A 97 13.68 -48.72 -6.21
CA THR A 97 12.55 -49.56 -6.61
C THR A 97 12.65 -50.98 -6.14
N THR A 98 11.57 -51.56 -5.61
CA THR A 98 11.13 -52.94 -5.93
C THR A 98 9.62 -53.09 -5.74
N PRO A 99 8.95 -53.89 -6.59
CA PRO A 99 7.50 -54.01 -6.64
C PRO A 99 7.00 -55.20 -5.79
N VAL A 100 5.91 -55.01 -5.09
CA VAL A 100 5.17 -56.17 -4.51
C VAL A 100 3.69 -56.13 -4.94
N GLN A 101 3.26 -57.28 -5.35
CA GLN A 101 2.01 -57.68 -6.00
C GLN A 101 0.79 -57.56 -5.10
N THR A 102 -0.31 -57.30 -5.79
CA THR A 102 -1.71 -57.64 -5.54
C THR A 102 -2.02 -58.69 -4.48
N GLU A 103 -3.02 -58.44 -3.61
CA GLU A 103 -4.07 -59.39 -3.30
C GLU A 103 -5.41 -58.71 -2.94
N ASN A 104 -6.47 -59.32 -3.51
CA ASN A 104 -7.88 -59.01 -3.41
C ASN A 104 -8.44 -59.13 -1.98
N ARG A 105 -9.36 -58.26 -1.60
CA ARG A 105 -10.60 -58.72 -0.91
C ARG A 105 -11.76 -57.74 -0.98
N SER A 106 -12.74 -58.24 -1.57
CA SER A 106 -14.16 -58.02 -1.81
C SER A 106 -15.03 -57.36 -0.73
N LEU A 107 -16.01 -56.58 -1.27
CA LEU A 107 -17.44 -56.47 -0.95
C LEU A 107 -17.89 -55.52 0.18
N LEU A 108 -18.54 -54.43 -0.20
CA LEU A 108 -19.96 -54.08 -0.04
C LEU A 108 -20.24 -52.57 -0.43
N PRO A 109 -21.50 -52.09 -0.58
CA PRO A 109 -22.02 -51.73 -1.89
C PRO A 109 -22.08 -50.22 -2.15
N GLU A 110 -22.13 -49.92 -3.42
CA GLU A 110 -22.30 -48.70 -4.15
C GLU A 110 -23.47 -47.82 -3.63
N ALA A 111 -23.14 -46.56 -3.24
CA ALA A 111 -24.09 -45.47 -3.24
C ALA A 111 -23.74 -44.57 -4.43
N VAL A 112 -24.59 -44.56 -5.43
CA VAL A 112 -24.48 -43.81 -6.67
C VAL A 112 -24.62 -42.33 -6.37
N LEU A 113 -23.53 -41.57 -6.50
CA LEU A 113 -23.54 -40.11 -6.64
C LEU A 113 -23.27 -39.77 -8.11
N PRO A 114 -23.92 -38.73 -8.67
CA PRO A 114 -23.76 -38.36 -10.08
C PRO A 114 -22.35 -37.83 -10.37
N PRO A 115 -21.83 -37.98 -11.61
CA PRO A 115 -20.47 -37.63 -11.95
C PRO A 115 -20.26 -36.10 -11.93
N VAL A 116 -19.50 -35.62 -10.97
CA VAL A 116 -18.92 -34.30 -11.03
C VAL A 116 -17.85 -34.33 -12.10
N LYS A 117 -18.12 -33.67 -13.23
CA LYS A 117 -17.12 -33.43 -14.26
C LYS A 117 -16.10 -32.39 -13.74
N ASN A 118 -15.09 -32.88 -13.03
CA ASN A 118 -13.89 -32.10 -12.80
C ASN A 118 -12.92 -32.24 -13.99
N SER A 119 -13.15 -31.49 -15.04
CA SER A 119 -12.13 -31.22 -16.03
C SER A 119 -11.41 -29.93 -15.64
N PHE A 120 -10.62 -29.97 -14.57
CA PHE A 120 -9.58 -28.96 -14.38
C PHE A 120 -8.47 -29.28 -15.40
N THR A 121 -8.44 -28.53 -16.47
CA THR A 121 -7.30 -28.53 -17.40
C THR A 121 -6.14 -27.81 -16.68
N GLN A 122 -4.93 -28.36 -16.81
CA GLN A 122 -3.69 -27.76 -16.30
C GLN A 122 -3.43 -26.31 -16.79
N GLN A 123 -4.29 -25.78 -17.65
CA GLN A 123 -4.26 -24.40 -18.15
C GLN A 123 -4.87 -23.39 -17.17
N ASP A 124 -5.72 -23.82 -16.24
CA ASP A 124 -6.38 -22.93 -15.26
C ASP A 124 -5.49 -22.57 -14.03
N LEU A 125 -4.31 -23.17 -13.93
CA LEU A 125 -3.36 -22.93 -12.83
C LEU A 125 -2.38 -21.78 -13.07
N PHE A 126 -2.48 -21.08 -14.20
CA PHE A 126 -1.61 -19.94 -14.56
C PHE A 126 -2.37 -18.67 -14.97
N GLU A 127 -3.62 -18.51 -14.57
CA GLU A 127 -4.16 -17.16 -14.44
C GLU A 127 -3.48 -16.52 -13.23
N ASP A 128 -2.34 -15.88 -13.48
CA ASP A 128 -1.73 -14.94 -12.56
C ASP A 128 -2.81 -13.91 -12.21
N ASP A 129 -3.39 -14.04 -11.03
CA ASP A 129 -4.31 -13.07 -10.46
C ASP A 129 -3.52 -11.78 -10.27
N ILE A 130 -3.53 -10.92 -11.30
CA ILE A 130 -2.89 -9.60 -11.24
C ILE A 130 -3.64 -8.85 -10.17
N GLN A 131 -3.11 -8.88 -8.94
CA GLN A 131 -3.66 -8.11 -7.84
C GLN A 131 -3.58 -6.64 -8.23
N SER A 132 -4.73 -6.01 -8.36
CA SER A 132 -4.84 -4.62 -8.82
C SER A 132 -4.13 -3.61 -7.92
N ASN A 133 -3.78 -3.98 -6.68
CA ASN A 133 -3.17 -3.12 -5.65
C ASN A 133 -3.92 -1.80 -5.42
N LEU A 134 -5.20 -1.74 -5.76
CA LEU A 134 -6.03 -0.56 -5.57
C LEU A 134 -6.46 -0.42 -4.11
N ASN A 135 -6.43 0.81 -3.60
CA ASN A 135 -7.00 1.11 -2.28
C ASN A 135 -8.52 1.31 -2.41
N PRO A 136 -9.37 0.47 -1.79
CA PRO A 136 -10.82 0.55 -1.93
C PRO A 136 -11.43 1.80 -1.27
N LYS A 137 -10.69 2.52 -0.41
CA LYS A 137 -11.14 3.76 0.23
C LYS A 137 -11.07 4.97 -0.70
N TYR A 138 -10.27 4.90 -1.75
CA TYR A 138 -10.08 5.99 -2.70
C TYR A 138 -11.05 5.82 -3.87
N ILE A 139 -12.22 6.43 -3.73
CA ILE A 139 -13.30 6.42 -4.70
C ILE A 139 -13.70 7.84 -5.07
N PHE A 140 -14.42 8.04 -6.16
CA PHE A 140 -14.85 9.38 -6.60
C PHE A 140 -15.75 10.07 -5.58
N GLU A 141 -16.59 9.33 -4.86
CA GLU A 141 -17.53 9.84 -3.85
C GLU A 141 -16.82 10.43 -2.64
N THR A 142 -15.62 9.96 -2.33
CA THR A 142 -14.82 10.49 -1.20
C THR A 142 -13.89 11.63 -1.63
N PHE A 143 -13.70 11.83 -2.94
CA PHE A 143 -12.89 12.91 -3.46
C PHE A 143 -13.66 14.25 -3.42
N VAL A 144 -13.09 15.28 -2.80
CA VAL A 144 -13.68 16.61 -2.71
C VAL A 144 -13.31 17.45 -3.92
N ILE A 145 -14.32 17.92 -4.64
CA ILE A 145 -14.16 18.73 -5.86
C ILE A 145 -14.12 20.20 -5.47
N GLY A 146 -13.11 20.91 -5.97
CA GLY A 146 -12.96 22.36 -5.89
C GLY A 146 -12.51 22.94 -7.24
N ASN A 147 -12.31 24.26 -7.29
CA ASN A 147 -11.85 24.91 -8.53
C ASN A 147 -10.47 24.41 -8.97
N SER A 148 -9.62 24.06 -7.99
CA SER A 148 -8.23 23.63 -8.18
C SER A 148 -8.07 22.23 -8.79
N ASN A 149 -9.12 21.40 -8.81
CA ASN A 149 -9.05 20.01 -9.26
C ASN A 149 -10.22 19.57 -10.16
N ARG A 150 -11.17 20.47 -10.45
CA ARG A 150 -12.38 20.14 -11.23
C ARG A 150 -12.07 19.55 -12.60
N PHE A 151 -11.07 20.11 -13.28
CA PHE A 151 -10.69 19.61 -14.60
C PHE A 151 -10.10 18.20 -14.54
N ALA A 152 -9.16 17.95 -13.61
CA ALA A 152 -8.58 16.64 -13.41
C ALA A 152 -9.64 15.59 -12.98
N TYR A 153 -10.59 15.99 -12.13
CA TYR A 153 -11.71 15.14 -11.74
C TYR A 153 -12.60 14.76 -12.93
N ALA A 154 -12.99 15.73 -13.75
CA ALA A 154 -13.81 15.47 -14.94
C ALA A 154 -13.09 14.56 -15.96
N ALA A 155 -11.80 14.80 -16.19
CA ALA A 155 -10.97 13.96 -17.05
C ALA A 155 -10.88 12.53 -16.51
N ALA A 156 -10.69 12.38 -15.19
CA ALA A 156 -10.65 11.09 -14.52
C ALA A 156 -11.97 10.32 -14.66
N GLN A 157 -13.11 10.97 -14.48
CA GLN A 157 -14.42 10.36 -14.68
C GLN A 157 -14.66 9.92 -16.15
N ALA A 158 -14.25 10.73 -17.12
CA ALA A 158 -14.35 10.40 -18.51
C ALA A 158 -13.54 9.15 -18.87
N VAL A 159 -12.31 9.04 -18.35
CA VAL A 159 -11.45 7.86 -18.51
C VAL A 159 -12.02 6.64 -17.81
N ALA A 160 -12.54 6.79 -16.59
CA ALA A 160 -13.15 5.69 -15.86
C ALA A 160 -14.41 5.12 -16.54
N SER A 161 -15.17 6.00 -17.22
CA SER A 161 -16.38 5.59 -17.96
C SER A 161 -16.06 4.95 -19.32
N ASN A 162 -15.00 5.40 -19.99
CA ASN A 162 -14.62 4.95 -21.33
C ASN A 162 -13.10 4.76 -21.43
N PRO A 163 -12.53 3.71 -20.83
CA PRO A 163 -11.09 3.44 -20.85
C PRO A 163 -10.56 3.31 -22.26
N ALA A 164 -9.37 3.85 -22.51
CA ALA A 164 -8.65 3.90 -23.78
C ALA A 164 -9.33 4.67 -24.92
N LYS A 165 -10.56 5.16 -24.74
CA LYS A 165 -11.32 5.90 -25.76
C LYS A 165 -11.42 7.39 -25.47
N ALA A 166 -11.52 7.78 -24.19
CA ALA A 166 -11.67 9.19 -23.85
C ALA A 166 -10.33 9.94 -23.98
N TYR A 167 -9.38 9.60 -23.13
CA TYR A 167 -8.05 10.23 -23.10
C TYR A 167 -7.00 9.16 -22.79
N ASN A 168 -6.00 8.99 -23.67
CA ASN A 168 -4.93 8.02 -23.51
C ASN A 168 -3.60 8.54 -24.06
N PRO A 169 -2.54 8.70 -23.25
CA PRO A 169 -2.56 8.59 -21.79
C PRO A 169 -3.33 9.72 -21.08
N LEU A 170 -3.78 9.48 -19.85
CA LEU A 170 -4.15 10.54 -18.93
C LEU A 170 -2.96 10.83 -18.02
N PHE A 171 -2.45 12.05 -18.07
CA PHE A 171 -1.31 12.49 -17.25
C PHE A 171 -1.80 13.50 -16.21
N ILE A 172 -1.79 13.10 -14.93
CA ILE A 172 -2.23 13.93 -13.81
C ILE A 172 -1.00 14.50 -13.12
N TYR A 173 -0.88 15.83 -13.06
CA TYR A 173 0.27 16.47 -12.43
C TYR A 173 -0.14 17.52 -11.40
N GLY A 174 0.80 17.86 -10.51
CA GLY A 174 0.58 18.85 -9.45
C GLY A 174 1.42 18.55 -8.23
N GLY A 175 1.53 19.47 -7.31
CA GLY A 175 2.36 19.39 -6.11
C GLY A 175 2.14 18.12 -5.28
N VAL A 176 3.04 17.88 -4.34
CA VAL A 176 2.95 16.72 -3.42
C VAL A 176 1.73 16.86 -2.51
N GLY A 177 1.02 15.74 -2.29
CA GLY A 177 -0.09 15.70 -1.33
C GLY A 177 -1.39 16.38 -1.79
N LEU A 178 -1.59 16.62 -3.09
CA LEU A 178 -2.80 17.28 -3.62
C LEU A 178 -3.93 16.32 -4.04
N GLY A 179 -3.75 14.99 -3.86
CA GLY A 179 -4.79 14.01 -4.13
C GLY A 179 -4.65 13.26 -5.47
N LYS A 180 -3.52 13.38 -6.19
CA LYS A 180 -3.26 12.64 -7.45
C LYS A 180 -3.49 11.14 -7.28
N THR A 181 -2.83 10.54 -6.30
CA THR A 181 -2.94 9.11 -5.97
C THR A 181 -4.39 8.71 -5.67
N HIS A 182 -5.15 9.52 -4.93
CA HIS A 182 -6.56 9.26 -4.67
C HIS A 182 -7.36 9.18 -5.99
N LEU A 183 -7.17 10.16 -6.87
CA LEU A 183 -7.89 10.22 -8.14
C LEU A 183 -7.55 9.04 -9.04
N MET A 184 -6.28 8.62 -9.09
CA MET A 184 -5.84 7.44 -9.84
C MET A 184 -6.47 6.14 -9.33
N HIS A 185 -6.52 5.95 -8.01
CA HIS A 185 -7.20 4.81 -7.42
C HIS A 185 -8.71 4.85 -7.67
N ALA A 186 -9.32 6.05 -7.62
CA ALA A 186 -10.75 6.21 -7.92
C ALA A 186 -11.08 5.79 -9.35
N ILE A 187 -10.23 6.15 -10.34
CA ILE A 187 -10.37 5.69 -11.71
C ILE A 187 -10.31 4.15 -11.78
N GLY A 188 -9.28 3.55 -11.18
CA GLY A 188 -9.10 2.11 -11.18
C GLY A 188 -10.27 1.37 -10.52
N ASN A 189 -10.73 1.83 -9.35
CA ASN A 189 -11.86 1.26 -8.65
C ASN A 189 -13.14 1.35 -9.49
N GLN A 190 -13.39 2.50 -10.13
CA GLN A 190 -14.57 2.68 -10.98
C GLN A 190 -14.53 1.79 -12.24
N ILE A 191 -13.37 1.67 -12.91
CA ILE A 191 -13.22 0.76 -14.05
C ILE A 191 -13.52 -0.69 -13.61
N LYS A 192 -12.99 -1.11 -12.45
CA LYS A 192 -13.22 -2.46 -11.92
C LYS A 192 -14.68 -2.71 -11.52
N MET A 193 -15.37 -1.69 -11.04
CA MET A 193 -16.82 -1.74 -10.76
C MET A 193 -17.63 -1.88 -12.05
N ASN A 194 -17.25 -1.16 -13.11
CA ASN A 194 -17.92 -1.19 -14.39
C ASN A 194 -17.70 -2.52 -15.12
N ASP A 195 -16.47 -3.06 -15.06
CA ASP A 195 -16.09 -4.36 -15.65
C ASP A 195 -15.06 -5.07 -14.75
N SER A 196 -15.54 -6.06 -14.00
CA SER A 196 -14.72 -6.86 -13.09
C SER A 196 -13.64 -7.70 -13.77
N LYS A 197 -13.75 -7.95 -15.09
CA LYS A 197 -12.80 -8.74 -15.87
C LYS A 197 -11.58 -7.92 -16.32
N MET A 198 -11.67 -6.59 -16.26
CA MET A 198 -10.55 -5.71 -16.63
C MET A 198 -9.36 -5.94 -15.70
N LYS A 199 -8.21 -6.23 -16.31
CA LYS A 199 -6.92 -6.41 -15.64
C LYS A 199 -6.30 -5.04 -15.40
N ILE A 200 -6.42 -4.53 -14.16
CA ILE A 200 -5.92 -3.21 -13.77
C ILE A 200 -4.70 -3.40 -12.89
N LEU A 201 -3.61 -2.72 -13.20
CA LEU A 201 -2.40 -2.72 -12.39
C LEU A 201 -2.07 -1.29 -11.94
N TYR A 202 -2.12 -1.07 -10.61
CA TYR A 202 -1.57 0.13 -9.98
C TYR A 202 -0.18 -0.16 -9.43
N ILE A 203 0.78 0.71 -9.76
CA ILE A 203 2.17 0.59 -9.29
C ILE A 203 2.83 1.96 -9.19
N SER A 204 3.75 2.14 -8.23
CA SER A 204 4.67 3.29 -8.24
C SER A 204 5.82 3.07 -9.22
N SER A 205 6.34 4.15 -9.79
CA SER A 205 7.50 4.06 -10.70
C SER A 205 8.76 3.53 -10.01
N GLU A 206 8.88 3.72 -8.69
CA GLU A 206 9.94 3.12 -7.89
C GLU A 206 9.82 1.60 -7.84
N LYS A 207 8.62 1.07 -7.55
CA LYS A 207 8.38 -0.37 -7.54
C LYS A 207 8.59 -0.98 -8.92
N PHE A 208 8.12 -0.31 -9.99
CA PHE A 208 8.38 -0.71 -11.37
C PHE A 208 9.89 -0.81 -11.65
N THR A 209 10.66 0.20 -11.22
CA THR A 209 12.14 0.18 -11.34
C THR A 209 12.76 -1.02 -10.63
N ASN A 210 12.35 -1.27 -9.40
CA ASN A 210 12.89 -2.37 -8.61
C ASN A 210 12.54 -3.74 -9.23
N GLU A 211 11.33 -3.89 -9.76
CA GLU A 211 10.92 -5.12 -10.43
C GLU A 211 11.71 -5.37 -11.74
N ILE A 212 11.98 -4.33 -12.55
CA ILE A 212 12.80 -4.50 -13.76
C ILE A 212 14.25 -4.86 -13.41
N ILE A 213 14.86 -4.20 -12.41
CA ILE A 213 16.22 -4.52 -11.97
C ILE A 213 16.30 -5.97 -11.51
N ASN A 214 15.36 -6.42 -10.68
CA ASN A 214 15.28 -7.79 -10.19
C ASN A 214 15.09 -8.79 -11.35
N SER A 215 14.28 -8.44 -12.35
CA SER A 215 14.04 -9.31 -13.50
C SER A 215 15.28 -9.49 -14.37
N ILE A 216 16.10 -8.45 -14.51
CA ILE A 216 17.38 -8.49 -15.23
C ILE A 216 18.38 -9.34 -14.45
N GLN A 217 18.53 -9.13 -13.13
CA GLN A 217 19.45 -9.89 -12.28
C GLN A 217 19.12 -11.38 -12.27
N ASN A 218 17.83 -11.71 -12.24
CA ASN A 218 17.37 -13.10 -12.24
C ASN A 218 17.17 -13.70 -13.65
N LYS A 219 17.54 -12.98 -14.72
CA LYS A 219 17.37 -13.39 -16.13
C LYS A 219 15.93 -13.79 -16.46
N ASN A 220 14.94 -13.12 -15.86
CA ASN A 220 13.50 -13.39 -16.01
C ASN A 220 12.72 -12.19 -16.58
N THR A 221 13.28 -11.54 -17.60
CA THR A 221 12.67 -10.36 -18.24
C THR A 221 11.38 -10.69 -18.97
N ASP A 222 11.21 -11.93 -19.43
CA ASP A 222 9.99 -12.34 -20.13
C ASP A 222 8.77 -12.38 -19.21
N ALA A 223 8.93 -12.85 -17.96
CA ALA A 223 7.86 -12.80 -16.96
C ALA A 223 7.48 -11.36 -16.61
N PHE A 224 8.48 -10.47 -16.47
CA PHE A 224 8.23 -9.05 -16.27
C PHE A 224 7.42 -8.46 -17.42
N ARG A 225 7.84 -8.65 -18.65
CA ARG A 225 7.13 -8.18 -19.85
C ARG A 225 5.72 -8.74 -19.94
N LYS A 226 5.53 -10.03 -19.65
CA LYS A 226 4.23 -10.69 -19.65
C LYS A 226 3.29 -10.05 -18.62
N LYS A 227 3.79 -9.76 -17.41
CA LYS A 227 3.03 -9.09 -16.35
C LYS A 227 2.54 -7.70 -16.77
N TYR A 228 3.44 -6.86 -17.31
CA TYR A 228 3.14 -5.45 -17.59
C TYR A 228 2.48 -5.19 -18.94
N ARG A 229 2.62 -6.10 -19.90
CA ARG A 229 2.05 -5.93 -21.25
C ARG A 229 0.72 -6.66 -21.45
N ASN A 230 0.30 -7.47 -20.46
CA ASN A 230 -0.93 -8.27 -20.53
C ASN A 230 -2.06 -7.75 -19.64
N ILE A 231 -2.12 -6.43 -19.47
CA ILE A 231 -3.10 -5.71 -18.66
C ILE A 231 -3.98 -4.83 -19.52
N ASP A 232 -5.14 -4.44 -19.00
CA ASP A 232 -6.09 -3.57 -19.72
C ASP A 232 -5.96 -2.10 -19.29
N CYS A 233 -5.47 -1.87 -18.07
CA CYS A 233 -5.22 -0.52 -17.56
C CYS A 233 -3.94 -0.51 -16.72
N LEU A 234 -2.97 0.32 -17.11
CA LEU A 234 -1.77 0.63 -16.34
C LEU A 234 -1.94 1.96 -15.64
N ILE A 235 -1.80 1.94 -14.32
CA ILE A 235 -1.80 3.13 -13.48
C ILE A 235 -0.42 3.23 -12.83
N ILE A 236 0.39 4.20 -13.23
CA ILE A 236 1.73 4.40 -12.69
C ILE A 236 1.84 5.73 -11.95
N ASP A 237 2.20 5.65 -10.67
CA ASP A 237 2.29 6.79 -9.78
C ASP A 237 3.73 7.30 -9.68
N ASP A 238 3.86 8.63 -9.57
CA ASP A 238 5.11 9.33 -9.33
C ASP A 238 6.20 9.07 -10.39
N ILE A 239 5.87 9.28 -11.67
CA ILE A 239 6.75 8.98 -12.82
C ILE A 239 8.09 9.73 -12.77
N GLN A 240 8.19 10.84 -12.03
CA GLN A 240 9.42 11.62 -11.88
C GLN A 240 10.57 10.80 -11.25
N PHE A 241 10.29 9.69 -10.55
CA PHE A 241 11.34 8.81 -10.01
C PHE A 241 12.04 7.94 -11.07
N LEU A 242 11.62 8.01 -12.33
CA LEU A 242 12.40 7.46 -13.46
C LEU A 242 13.60 8.34 -13.86
N LYS A 243 13.72 9.55 -13.30
CA LYS A 243 14.85 10.45 -13.52
C LYS A 243 16.19 9.69 -13.35
N ASN A 244 17.15 9.90 -14.26
CA ASN A 244 18.48 9.29 -14.27
C ASN A 244 18.52 7.74 -14.34
N LYS A 245 17.44 7.09 -14.84
CA LYS A 245 17.36 5.63 -14.92
C LYS A 245 17.11 5.16 -16.37
N GLU A 246 18.08 5.35 -17.24
CA GLU A 246 17.99 5.11 -18.68
C GLU A 246 17.41 3.73 -19.04
N MET A 247 17.95 2.65 -18.48
CA MET A 247 17.44 1.29 -18.73
C MET A 247 15.97 1.11 -18.32
N THR A 248 15.57 1.76 -17.22
CA THR A 248 14.16 1.70 -16.77
C THR A 248 13.27 2.53 -17.68
N GLN A 249 13.73 3.69 -18.13
CA GLN A 249 13.00 4.52 -19.09
C GLN A 249 12.82 3.79 -20.44
N GLU A 250 13.84 3.08 -20.91
CA GLU A 250 13.76 2.29 -22.12
C GLU A 250 12.71 1.17 -22.02
N GLU A 251 12.74 0.34 -20.97
CA GLU A 251 11.76 -0.74 -20.80
C GLU A 251 10.33 -0.18 -20.55
N PHE A 252 10.24 0.96 -19.86
CA PHE A 252 8.96 1.65 -19.68
C PHE A 252 8.43 2.15 -21.04
N PHE A 253 9.26 2.71 -21.89
CA PHE A 253 8.88 3.14 -23.24
C PHE A 253 8.33 1.97 -24.09
N HIS A 254 8.99 0.82 -24.04
CA HIS A 254 8.50 -0.37 -24.72
C HIS A 254 7.17 -0.88 -24.14
N THR A 255 7.02 -0.86 -22.84
CA THR A 255 5.77 -1.24 -22.17
C THR A 255 4.64 -0.27 -22.53
N PHE A 256 4.91 1.04 -22.49
CA PHE A 256 3.98 2.08 -22.90
C PHE A 256 3.48 1.88 -24.34
N ASN A 257 4.41 1.73 -25.30
CA ASN A 257 4.03 1.54 -26.70
C ASN A 257 3.20 0.28 -26.91
N THR A 258 3.59 -0.85 -26.30
CA THR A 258 2.82 -2.10 -26.40
C THR A 258 1.37 -1.92 -25.92
N LEU A 259 1.17 -1.25 -24.77
CA LEU A 259 -0.16 -0.99 -24.23
C LEU A 259 -0.94 0.02 -25.09
N TYR A 260 -0.30 1.08 -25.52
CA TYR A 260 -0.92 2.13 -26.33
C TYR A 260 -1.41 1.61 -27.68
N GLU A 261 -0.57 0.84 -28.40
CA GLU A 261 -0.91 0.21 -29.67
C GLU A 261 -2.01 -0.86 -29.53
N ALA A 262 -2.05 -1.55 -28.38
CA ALA A 262 -3.12 -2.49 -28.04
C ALA A 262 -4.42 -1.81 -27.56
N ASN A 263 -4.52 -0.48 -27.62
CA ASN A 263 -5.64 0.31 -27.10
C ASN A 263 -5.95 0.00 -25.63
N LYS A 264 -4.90 -0.13 -24.79
CA LYS A 264 -5.03 -0.26 -23.34
C LYS A 264 -4.88 1.09 -22.67
N GLN A 265 -5.60 1.32 -21.57
CA GLN A 265 -5.56 2.59 -20.85
C GLN A 265 -4.23 2.75 -20.11
N ILE A 266 -3.66 3.95 -20.21
CA ILE A 266 -2.48 4.34 -19.44
C ILE A 266 -2.82 5.60 -18.64
N ILE A 267 -2.53 5.58 -17.34
CA ILE A 267 -2.73 6.70 -16.42
C ILE A 267 -1.41 6.93 -15.68
N ILE A 268 -0.95 8.17 -15.70
CA ILE A 268 0.37 8.54 -15.16
C ILE A 268 0.19 9.69 -14.19
N SER A 269 0.90 9.69 -13.05
CA SER A 269 1.02 10.85 -12.20
C SER A 269 2.44 11.39 -12.13
N SER A 270 2.54 12.70 -11.83
CA SER A 270 3.81 13.38 -11.60
C SER A 270 3.63 14.55 -10.62
N ASP A 271 4.73 14.97 -9.98
CA ASP A 271 4.76 16.20 -9.20
C ASP A 271 4.90 17.47 -10.10
N ARG A 272 5.22 17.28 -11.40
CA ARG A 272 5.48 18.36 -12.39
C ARG A 272 5.12 17.92 -13.81
N LEU A 273 5.15 18.87 -14.74
CA LEU A 273 4.91 18.61 -16.17
C LEU A 273 5.99 17.70 -16.77
N PRO A 274 5.69 16.92 -17.84
CA PRO A 274 6.67 16.06 -18.49
C PRO A 274 7.95 16.79 -18.94
N ARG A 275 7.83 17.99 -19.44
CA ARG A 275 8.96 18.85 -19.86
C ARG A 275 9.85 19.33 -18.71
N GLU A 276 9.35 19.29 -17.48
CA GLU A 276 10.07 19.74 -16.27
C GLU A 276 10.76 18.56 -15.56
N ILE A 277 10.52 17.32 -16.00
CA ILE A 277 11.22 16.15 -15.50
C ILE A 277 12.61 16.10 -16.15
N GLU A 278 13.61 16.42 -15.33
CA GLU A 278 15.00 16.38 -15.78
C GLU A 278 15.39 14.96 -16.21
N THR A 279 16.23 14.86 -17.26
CA THR A 279 16.74 13.58 -17.79
C THR A 279 15.66 12.59 -18.27
N LEU A 280 14.41 13.03 -18.45
CA LEU A 280 13.40 12.23 -19.12
C LEU A 280 13.70 12.21 -20.64
N GLU A 281 13.76 11.01 -21.21
CA GLU A 281 13.97 10.85 -22.65
C GLU A 281 12.90 11.55 -23.47
N ASP A 282 13.28 12.24 -24.55
CA ASP A 282 12.38 13.02 -25.43
C ASP A 282 11.25 12.17 -25.99
N ARG A 283 11.51 10.90 -26.30
CA ARG A 283 10.50 9.95 -26.79
C ARG A 283 9.42 9.67 -25.75
N LEU A 284 9.75 9.55 -24.44
CA LEU A 284 8.79 9.40 -23.36
C LEU A 284 8.03 10.69 -23.12
N ARG A 285 8.74 11.83 -23.12
CA ARG A 285 8.13 13.15 -22.98
C ARG A 285 7.05 13.38 -24.03
N SER A 286 7.37 13.13 -25.30
CA SER A 286 6.42 13.24 -26.42
C SER A 286 5.19 12.33 -26.23
N ARG A 287 5.39 11.10 -25.73
CA ARG A 287 4.29 10.17 -25.44
C ARG A 287 3.38 10.65 -24.32
N PHE A 288 3.94 11.20 -23.26
CA PHE A 288 3.16 11.74 -22.13
C PHE A 288 2.35 12.97 -22.55
N GLU A 289 2.94 13.84 -23.36
CA GLU A 289 2.30 15.06 -23.87
C GLU A 289 1.29 14.80 -25.00
N SER A 290 1.32 13.62 -25.65
CA SER A 290 0.35 13.25 -26.68
C SER A 290 -1.06 13.00 -26.16
N GLY A 291 -1.20 12.78 -24.86
CA GLY A 291 -2.47 12.56 -24.17
C GLY A 291 -3.07 13.83 -23.56
N LEU A 292 -3.92 13.63 -22.55
CA LEU A 292 -4.49 14.74 -21.78
C LEU A 292 -3.64 15.03 -20.54
N LEU A 293 -3.16 16.25 -20.44
CA LEU A 293 -2.48 16.75 -19.23
C LEU A 293 -3.53 17.41 -18.32
N ALA A 294 -3.67 16.91 -17.09
CA ALA A 294 -4.62 17.40 -16.11
C ALA A 294 -3.91 17.85 -14.85
N ASP A 295 -4.01 19.15 -14.52
CA ASP A 295 -3.38 19.72 -13.33
C ASP A 295 -4.25 19.59 -12.08
N ILE A 296 -3.60 19.45 -10.95
CA ILE A 296 -4.20 19.61 -9.62
C ILE A 296 -3.40 20.65 -8.86
N GLN A 297 -4.07 21.75 -8.54
CA GLN A 297 -3.46 22.86 -7.79
C GLN A 297 -3.82 22.78 -6.30
N SER A 298 -3.18 23.63 -5.48
CA SER A 298 -3.48 23.75 -4.07
C SER A 298 -4.95 24.15 -3.86
N PRO A 299 -5.67 23.49 -2.93
CA PRO A 299 -7.06 23.78 -2.68
C PRO A 299 -7.25 25.14 -1.99
N ASP A 300 -8.32 25.84 -2.32
CA ASP A 300 -8.76 27.03 -1.60
C ASP A 300 -9.26 26.68 -0.19
N LEU A 301 -9.51 27.68 0.64
CA LEU A 301 -9.93 27.50 2.02
C LEU A 301 -11.23 26.68 2.13
N GLU A 302 -12.19 26.96 1.25
CA GLU A 302 -13.47 26.29 1.25
C GLU A 302 -13.33 24.79 0.94
N THR A 303 -12.50 24.47 -0.05
CA THR A 303 -12.16 23.10 -0.41
C THR A 303 -11.43 22.39 0.73
N ARG A 304 -10.49 23.06 1.42
CA ARG A 304 -9.82 22.48 2.59
C ARG A 304 -10.78 22.18 3.73
N ILE A 305 -11.72 23.08 4.02
CA ILE A 305 -12.78 22.84 5.02
C ILE A 305 -13.64 21.65 4.61
N ALA A 306 -14.02 21.56 3.35
CA ALA A 306 -14.84 20.45 2.84
C ALA A 306 -14.08 19.10 2.93
N ILE A 307 -12.77 19.06 2.65
CA ILE A 307 -11.93 17.86 2.81
C ILE A 307 -11.92 17.40 4.27
N LEU A 308 -11.69 18.31 5.22
CA LEU A 308 -11.67 17.96 6.64
C LEU A 308 -13.03 17.47 7.14
N ARG A 309 -14.14 18.06 6.69
CA ARG A 309 -15.48 17.60 7.00
C ARG A 309 -15.73 16.20 6.46
N LYS A 310 -15.41 15.97 5.19
CA LYS A 310 -15.59 14.68 4.54
C LYS A 310 -14.79 13.59 5.26
N LYS A 311 -13.57 13.92 5.72
CA LYS A 311 -12.75 13.00 6.50
C LYS A 311 -13.38 12.70 7.86
N ALA A 312 -13.83 13.71 8.60
CA ALA A 312 -14.52 13.56 9.88
C ALA A 312 -15.79 12.70 9.76
N GLU A 313 -16.59 12.94 8.72
CA GLU A 313 -17.77 12.14 8.40
C GLU A 313 -17.42 10.67 8.12
N SER A 314 -16.38 10.42 7.33
CA SER A 314 -15.93 9.06 7.00
C SER A 314 -15.41 8.26 8.20
N GLU A 315 -14.90 8.96 9.21
CA GLU A 315 -14.40 8.39 10.47
C GLU A 315 -15.47 8.41 11.60
N ASN A 316 -16.68 8.94 11.33
CA ASN A 316 -17.75 9.13 12.32
C ASN A 316 -17.33 9.97 13.54
N ILE A 317 -16.47 10.97 13.31
CA ILE A 317 -15.96 11.85 14.37
C ILE A 317 -16.63 13.22 14.27
N SER A 318 -17.24 13.67 15.37
CA SER A 318 -17.84 15.00 15.45
C SER A 318 -16.76 16.03 15.85
N ILE A 319 -16.46 16.98 14.94
CA ILE A 319 -15.52 18.08 15.18
C ILE A 319 -16.26 19.40 15.01
N PRO A 320 -16.15 20.34 15.96
CA PRO A 320 -16.72 21.67 15.85
C PRO A 320 -16.25 22.40 14.60
N HIS A 321 -17.14 23.17 13.97
CA HIS A 321 -16.85 23.92 12.75
C HIS A 321 -15.66 24.89 12.92
N ASP A 322 -15.56 25.53 14.08
CA ASP A 322 -14.50 26.50 14.38
C ASP A 322 -13.13 25.84 14.39
N VAL A 323 -13.04 24.60 14.88
CA VAL A 323 -11.80 23.80 14.87
C VAL A 323 -11.43 23.42 13.44
N ILE A 324 -12.39 22.98 12.63
CA ILE A 324 -12.15 22.65 11.21
C ILE A 324 -11.67 23.90 10.46
N SER A 325 -12.31 25.04 10.66
CA SER A 325 -11.96 26.30 10.02
C SER A 325 -10.58 26.80 10.45
N LEU A 326 -10.23 26.65 11.73
CA LEU A 326 -8.91 26.98 12.27
C LEU A 326 -7.81 26.12 11.62
N VAL A 327 -7.99 24.81 11.55
CA VAL A 327 -7.03 23.90 10.91
C VAL A 327 -6.87 24.22 9.44
N ALA A 328 -7.99 24.38 8.72
CA ALA A 328 -7.97 24.69 7.29
C ALA A 328 -7.30 26.03 6.97
N SER A 329 -7.44 27.03 7.84
CA SER A 329 -6.81 28.35 7.65
C SER A 329 -5.34 28.40 8.07
N SER A 330 -4.93 27.49 8.96
CA SER A 330 -3.54 27.45 9.47
C SER A 330 -2.57 26.72 8.54
N ILE A 331 -3.07 25.88 7.63
CA ILE A 331 -2.27 25.04 6.73
C ILE A 331 -2.76 25.26 5.30
N ASP A 332 -1.91 25.85 4.49
CA ASP A 332 -2.20 26.24 3.09
C ASP A 332 -1.39 25.44 2.05
N THR A 333 -0.51 24.56 2.51
CA THR A 333 0.50 23.87 1.70
C THR A 333 -0.08 22.70 0.91
N ASN A 334 -0.54 21.65 1.60
CA ASN A 334 -1.02 20.42 0.96
C ASN A 334 -2.03 19.66 1.84
N ILE A 335 -2.79 18.77 1.19
CA ILE A 335 -3.85 17.99 1.86
C ILE A 335 -3.28 17.01 2.88
N ARG A 336 -2.08 16.43 2.65
CA ARG A 336 -1.44 15.51 3.59
C ARG A 336 -1.12 16.17 4.92
N GLU A 337 -0.66 17.41 4.91
CA GLU A 337 -0.41 18.18 6.15
C GLU A 337 -1.70 18.51 6.88
N ILE A 338 -2.75 18.87 6.16
CA ILE A 338 -4.08 19.13 6.71
C ILE A 338 -4.64 17.86 7.38
N GLU A 339 -4.56 16.72 6.71
CA GLU A 339 -4.97 15.42 7.26
C GLU A 339 -4.11 14.99 8.45
N GLY A 340 -2.81 15.27 8.40
CA GLY A 340 -1.88 15.03 9.51
C GLY A 340 -2.23 15.84 10.76
N ALA A 341 -2.57 17.14 10.59
CA ALA A 341 -3.01 17.98 11.69
C ALA A 341 -4.36 17.52 12.27
N TYR A 342 -5.31 17.17 11.40
CA TYR A 342 -6.58 16.55 11.81
C TYR A 342 -6.35 15.30 12.65
N THR A 343 -5.53 14.37 12.17
CA THR A 343 -5.23 13.11 12.87
C THR A 343 -4.61 13.36 14.24
N LYS A 344 -3.69 14.34 14.37
CA LYS A 344 -3.09 14.73 15.66
C LYS A 344 -4.13 15.28 16.62
N ILE A 345 -5.07 16.11 16.17
CA ILE A 345 -6.13 16.69 17.01
C ILE A 345 -7.06 15.59 17.51
N VAL A 346 -7.48 14.68 16.65
CA VAL A 346 -8.34 13.55 17.00
C VAL A 346 -7.64 12.62 17.99
N ALA A 347 -6.40 12.25 17.73
CA ALA A 347 -5.61 11.42 18.62
C ALA A 347 -5.44 12.07 20.01
N TYR A 348 -5.11 13.35 20.06
CA TYR A 348 -4.97 14.08 21.32
C TYR A 348 -6.28 14.11 22.13
N ALA A 349 -7.41 14.41 21.47
CA ALA A 349 -8.71 14.43 22.12
C ALA A 349 -9.11 13.05 22.69
N SER A 350 -8.86 12.00 21.92
CA SER A 350 -9.12 10.61 22.33
C SER A 350 -8.26 10.20 23.52
N LEU A 351 -6.96 10.48 23.49
CA LEU A 351 -6.03 10.13 24.58
C LEU A 351 -6.33 10.88 25.89
N MET A 352 -6.77 12.14 25.79
CA MET A 352 -7.03 12.99 26.95
C MET A 352 -8.48 12.89 27.47
N GLY A 353 -9.35 12.12 26.82
CA GLY A 353 -10.77 12.02 27.15
C GLY A 353 -11.48 13.38 27.13
N SER A 354 -11.01 14.32 26.33
CA SER A 354 -11.42 15.72 26.35
C SER A 354 -12.11 16.11 25.05
N PRO A 355 -13.18 16.93 25.10
CA PRO A 355 -13.81 17.41 23.89
C PRO A 355 -12.82 18.22 23.02
N ILE A 356 -12.97 18.11 21.71
CA ILE A 356 -12.19 18.89 20.74
C ILE A 356 -12.64 20.36 20.84
N THR A 357 -11.71 21.29 21.14
CA THR A 357 -11.99 22.72 21.28
C THR A 357 -10.87 23.56 20.67
N ASP A 358 -11.17 24.81 20.29
CA ASP A 358 -10.26 25.78 19.66
C ASP A 358 -8.96 26.01 20.43
N ARG A 359 -9.05 26.15 21.75
CA ARG A 359 -7.89 26.44 22.60
C ARG A 359 -6.81 25.35 22.54
N LYS A 360 -7.22 24.08 22.31
CA LYS A 360 -6.29 22.95 22.23
C LYS A 360 -5.69 22.82 20.83
N SER A 361 -6.48 23.09 19.81
CA SER A 361 -6.04 23.09 18.41
C SER A 361 -4.98 24.15 18.13
N THR A 362 -5.12 25.34 18.73
CA THR A 362 -4.14 26.43 18.61
C THR A 362 -2.78 26.07 19.20
N ARG A 363 -2.72 25.35 20.34
CA ARG A 363 -1.45 24.92 20.95
C ARG A 363 -0.72 23.87 20.12
N LEU A 364 -1.42 22.94 19.49
CA LEU A 364 -0.83 21.93 18.61
C LEU A 364 -0.28 22.53 17.31
N ASN A 365 -0.95 23.54 16.75
CA ASN A 365 -0.48 24.24 15.55
C ASN A 365 0.68 25.22 15.81
N SER A 366 0.79 25.80 17.01
CA SER A 366 1.91 26.69 17.35
C SER A 366 3.24 25.96 17.44
N SER A 367 3.27 24.67 17.80
CA SER A 367 4.49 23.85 17.79
C SER A 367 5.02 23.62 16.36
N HIS A 368 4.16 23.51 15.36
CA HIS A 368 4.56 23.39 13.95
C HIS A 368 5.20 24.66 13.38
N ARG A 369 4.75 25.85 13.81
CA ARG A 369 5.37 27.13 13.39
C ARG A 369 6.77 27.35 13.96
N LEU A 370 7.09 26.71 15.08
CA LEU A 370 8.42 26.80 15.69
C LEU A 370 9.43 25.85 15.03
N GLU A 371 9.00 24.65 14.61
CA GLU A 371 9.88 23.71 13.89
C GLU A 371 10.22 24.16 12.46
N SER A 372 9.29 24.85 11.79
CA SER A 372 9.54 25.40 10.43
C SER A 372 10.39 26.68 10.38
N ARG A 373 10.75 27.24 11.53
CA ARG A 373 11.56 28.47 11.66
C ARG A 373 12.98 28.26 12.17
N MET A 374 13.45 27.04 12.33
CA MET A 374 14.87 26.81 12.59
C MET A 374 15.66 27.07 11.30
N PRO A 375 16.55 28.08 11.25
CA PRO A 375 17.43 28.27 10.11
C PRO A 375 18.36 27.06 10.05
N SER A 376 18.50 26.47 8.87
CA SER A 376 19.58 25.52 8.59
C SER A 376 20.90 26.30 8.84
N SER A 377 21.52 26.06 9.99
CA SER A 377 22.85 26.57 10.27
C SER A 377 23.85 25.91 9.33
N ALA A 378 24.60 26.76 8.67
CA ALA A 378 25.71 26.60 7.74
C ALA A 378 26.61 25.35 7.89
#